data_f4e1b25126c91cc8c3b8c02776d00f29
#
_entry.id   f4e1b25126c91cc8c3b8c02776d00f29
#
_cell.length_a   1.000
_cell.length_b   1.000
_cell.length_c   1.000
_cell.angle_alpha   90.00
_cell.angle_beta   90.00
_cell.angle_gamma   90.00
#
_symmetry.space_group_name_H-M   'P 1'
#
loop_
_entity.id
_entity.type
_entity.pdbx_description
1 polymer ?
#
loop_
_entity_poly.entity_id
_entity_poly.type
_entity_poly.pdbx_seq_one_letter_code
_entity_poly.pdbx_strand_id
1 'polypeptide(L)'
;MIGHANSGLNSWKYPCRTAVYAQNVPTATCQGCPASYISNDELQAYLKRAIARNQIDQQVRSVDVGKSGVAVGMVHRAKLEKPQPNSVAEHDHVSEVYHVISGSATLVTGPDLVDARRRPATNENVRLLNGPGANAASIRNGVTHELKAGDAIIIPAGTGHLFTKIDDHITYLMIRIDPDKVVPWKDEAASKTYLSQQ
;
A
#
# COMPACT_ATOMS: atom_id res chain seq x y z
N MET A 1 -28.94 -78.26 24.50
CA MET A 1 -29.58 -77.21 25.28
C MET A 1 -28.81 -75.93 25.04
N ILE A 2 -29.40 -75.05 24.30
CA ILE A 2 -28.75 -73.90 23.66
C ILE A 2 -29.04 -72.66 24.54
N GLY A 3 -27.96 -72.05 25.08
CA GLY A 3 -28.05 -70.82 25.87
C GLY A 3 -27.94 -69.62 24.96
N HIS A 4 -28.95 -68.74 25.02
CA HIS A 4 -28.96 -67.49 24.30
C HIS A 4 -28.15 -66.41 25.04
N ALA A 5 -27.13 -65.86 24.40
CA ALA A 5 -26.41 -64.71 24.86
C ALA A 5 -27.17 -63.43 24.46
N ASN A 6 -27.48 -62.63 25.44
CA ASN A 6 -28.18 -61.34 25.28
C ASN A 6 -27.13 -60.25 25.05
N SER A 7 -27.09 -59.67 23.85
CA SER A 7 -26.20 -58.56 23.52
C SER A 7 -26.82 -57.20 23.90
N GLY A 8 -26.36 -56.67 25.01
CA GLY A 8 -26.72 -55.32 25.45
C GLY A 8 -26.05 -54.27 24.60
N LEU A 9 -26.85 -53.55 23.80
CA LEU A 9 -26.42 -52.37 23.05
C LEU A 9 -26.33 -51.19 24.02
N ASN A 10 -25.12 -50.83 24.43
CA ASN A 10 -24.86 -49.58 25.14
C ASN A 10 -24.98 -48.41 24.18
N SER A 11 -26.11 -47.72 24.19
CA SER A 11 -26.27 -46.44 23.51
C SER A 11 -25.49 -45.34 24.26
N TRP A 12 -24.33 -45.00 23.74
CA TRP A 12 -23.58 -43.81 24.19
C TRP A 12 -24.35 -42.59 23.73
N LYS A 13 -25.18 -42.01 24.64
CA LYS A 13 -25.77 -40.67 24.46
C LYS A 13 -24.66 -39.62 24.68
N TYR A 14 -24.03 -39.17 23.65
CA TYR A 14 -23.23 -37.96 23.72
C TYR A 14 -24.18 -36.77 23.90
N PRO A 15 -24.09 -35.99 24.99
CA PRO A 15 -24.82 -34.74 25.06
C PRO A 15 -24.25 -33.81 24.01
N CYS A 16 -25.05 -33.44 23.02
CA CYS A 16 -24.75 -32.36 22.09
C CYS A 16 -24.62 -31.08 22.92
N ARG A 17 -23.42 -30.78 23.43
CA ARG A 17 -23.12 -29.49 23.99
C ARG A 17 -23.04 -28.51 22.80
N THR A 18 -24.14 -27.85 22.50
CA THR A 18 -24.12 -26.58 21.78
C THR A 18 -23.33 -25.59 22.66
N ALA A 19 -22.02 -25.61 22.54
CA ALA A 19 -21.19 -24.53 23.01
C ALA A 19 -21.60 -23.31 22.18
N VAL A 20 -22.48 -22.49 22.73
CA VAL A 20 -22.72 -21.13 22.25
C VAL A 20 -21.40 -20.39 22.54
N TYR A 21 -20.46 -20.44 21.61
CA TYR A 21 -19.41 -19.47 21.58
C TYR A 21 -20.09 -18.13 21.26
N ALA A 22 -20.51 -17.41 22.26
CA ALA A 22 -20.71 -15.98 22.18
C ALA A 22 -19.29 -15.40 21.96
N GLN A 23 -18.78 -15.54 20.76
CA GLN A 23 -17.60 -14.82 20.35
C GLN A 23 -18.03 -13.36 20.40
N ASN A 24 -17.30 -12.54 21.17
CA ASN A 24 -17.23 -11.11 20.94
C ASN A 24 -16.62 -10.93 19.55
N VAL A 25 -17.44 -11.08 18.51
CA VAL A 25 -17.03 -10.78 17.14
C VAL A 25 -16.82 -9.27 17.12
N PRO A 26 -15.61 -8.78 16.88
CA PRO A 26 -15.38 -7.35 16.80
C PRO A 26 -16.34 -6.78 15.76
N THR A 27 -17.02 -5.70 16.10
CA THR A 27 -17.84 -4.95 15.14
C THR A 27 -16.95 -4.51 13.97
N ALA A 28 -17.51 -4.48 12.75
CA ALA A 28 -16.80 -4.00 11.59
C ALA A 28 -16.18 -2.62 11.84
N THR A 29 -14.92 -2.43 11.45
CA THR A 29 -14.19 -1.16 11.68
C THR A 29 -14.76 0.01 10.89
N CYS A 30 -15.50 -0.29 9.81
CA CYS A 30 -16.20 0.69 9.00
C CYS A 30 -17.61 0.17 8.74
N GLN A 31 -18.61 0.72 9.46
CA GLN A 31 -20.00 0.34 9.29
C GLN A 31 -20.65 1.16 8.19
N GLY A 32 -21.16 0.47 7.16
CA GLY A 32 -21.85 1.12 6.05
C GLY A 32 -20.94 1.94 5.12
N CYS A 33 -19.62 1.77 5.16
CA CYS A 33 -18.72 2.43 4.23
C CYS A 33 -18.89 1.85 2.83
N PRO A 34 -19.16 2.68 1.81
CA PRO A 34 -19.29 2.21 0.44
C PRO A 34 -17.94 1.78 -0.13
N ALA A 35 -17.95 0.81 -1.02
CA ALA A 35 -16.76 0.53 -1.84
C ALA A 35 -16.50 1.72 -2.77
N SER A 36 -15.23 2.06 -2.97
CA SER A 36 -14.81 3.07 -3.95
C SER A 36 -14.28 2.37 -5.21
N TYR A 37 -14.88 2.68 -6.34
CA TYR A 37 -14.48 2.16 -7.65
C TYR A 37 -13.67 3.23 -8.41
N ILE A 38 -12.51 2.83 -8.90
CA ILE A 38 -11.64 3.64 -9.75
C ILE A 38 -11.49 2.88 -11.06
N SER A 39 -12.01 3.43 -12.15
CA SER A 39 -11.92 2.79 -13.47
C SER A 39 -10.50 2.85 -14.02
N ASN A 40 -10.19 1.94 -14.94
CA ASN A 40 -8.93 2.01 -15.67
C ASN A 40 -8.80 3.32 -16.45
N ASP A 41 -9.89 3.82 -17.03
CA ASP A 41 -9.88 5.09 -17.79
C ASP A 41 -9.50 6.27 -16.88
N GLU A 42 -10.00 6.28 -15.64
CA GLU A 42 -9.61 7.28 -14.64
C GLU A 42 -8.12 7.18 -14.30
N LEU A 43 -7.62 5.98 -14.05
CA LEU A 43 -6.19 5.74 -13.79
C LEU A 43 -5.31 6.21 -14.95
N GLN A 44 -5.69 5.91 -16.18
CA GLN A 44 -4.96 6.32 -17.38
C GLN A 44 -5.03 7.84 -17.61
N ALA A 45 -6.14 8.50 -17.28
CA ALA A 45 -6.24 9.96 -17.34
C ALA A 45 -5.26 10.64 -16.37
N TYR A 46 -5.14 10.13 -15.14
CA TYR A 46 -4.15 10.59 -14.19
C TYR A 46 -2.72 10.34 -14.66
N LEU A 47 -2.43 9.15 -15.16
CA LEU A 47 -1.12 8.78 -15.69
C LEU A 47 -0.70 9.70 -16.85
N LYS A 48 -1.57 9.91 -17.82
CA LYS A 48 -1.33 10.80 -18.97
C LYS A 48 -1.01 12.22 -18.49
N ARG A 49 -1.77 12.72 -17.53
CA ARG A 49 -1.57 14.06 -16.96
C ARG A 49 -0.24 14.16 -16.18
N ALA A 50 0.11 13.12 -15.42
CA ALA A 50 1.37 13.05 -14.70
C ALA A 50 2.57 13.12 -15.65
N ILE A 51 2.56 12.31 -16.71
CA ILE A 51 3.61 12.29 -17.73
C ILE A 51 3.72 13.66 -18.41
N ALA A 52 2.60 14.25 -18.86
CA ALA A 52 2.60 15.55 -19.53
C ALA A 52 3.14 16.69 -18.66
N ARG A 53 3.02 16.58 -17.33
CA ARG A 53 3.50 17.57 -16.35
C ARG A 53 4.86 17.22 -15.74
N ASN A 54 5.48 16.13 -16.19
CA ASN A 54 6.70 15.59 -15.58
C ASN A 54 6.57 15.37 -14.06
N GLN A 55 5.38 14.93 -13.63
CA GLN A 55 5.06 14.65 -12.25
C GLN A 55 5.15 13.14 -12.00
N ILE A 56 6.11 12.71 -11.20
CA ILE A 56 6.39 11.27 -10.97
C ILE A 56 5.21 10.58 -10.31
N ASP A 57 4.69 11.16 -9.24
CA ASP A 57 3.71 10.57 -8.34
C ASP A 57 2.41 11.38 -8.36
N GLN A 58 1.33 10.73 -8.72
CA GLN A 58 0.03 11.35 -8.85
C GLN A 58 -0.99 10.62 -8.01
N GLN A 59 -1.37 11.22 -6.87
CA GLN A 59 -2.46 10.70 -6.06
C GLN A 59 -3.80 10.78 -6.82
N VAL A 60 -4.48 9.64 -6.92
CA VAL A 60 -5.77 9.51 -7.60
C VAL A 60 -6.92 9.71 -6.62
N ARG A 61 -7.01 8.87 -5.60
CA ARG A 61 -8.15 8.86 -4.66
C ARG A 61 -7.76 8.26 -3.33
N SER A 62 -8.40 8.72 -2.27
CA SER A 62 -8.33 8.08 -0.96
C SER A 62 -9.71 7.70 -0.42
N VAL A 63 -9.71 6.70 0.44
CA VAL A 63 -10.88 6.20 1.16
C VAL A 63 -10.53 6.00 2.63
N ASP A 64 -11.41 6.45 3.51
CA ASP A 64 -11.35 6.08 4.92
C ASP A 64 -11.96 4.68 5.09
N VAL A 65 -11.15 3.72 5.54
CA VAL A 65 -11.59 2.34 5.80
C VAL A 65 -11.79 2.06 7.29
N GLY A 66 -12.04 3.09 8.08
CA GLY A 66 -12.30 3.05 9.51
C GLY A 66 -11.05 3.27 10.33
N LYS A 67 -10.16 2.30 10.46
CA LYS A 67 -8.91 2.43 11.23
C LYS A 67 -7.72 2.94 10.42
N SER A 68 -7.88 3.16 9.12
CA SER A 68 -6.80 3.61 8.24
C SER A 68 -7.36 4.44 7.10
N GLY A 69 -6.57 5.40 6.64
CA GLY A 69 -6.70 5.95 5.30
C GLY A 69 -6.04 5.00 4.29
N VAL A 70 -6.68 4.78 3.13
CA VAL A 70 -6.07 4.06 2.01
C VAL A 70 -6.16 4.95 0.78
N ALA A 71 -5.02 5.20 0.15
CA ALA A 71 -4.95 6.00 -1.07
C ALA A 71 -4.41 5.19 -2.24
N VAL A 72 -4.94 5.47 -3.43
CA VAL A 72 -4.45 4.96 -4.70
C VAL A 72 -3.78 6.08 -5.46
N GLY A 73 -2.62 5.82 -6.03
CA GLY A 73 -1.88 6.72 -6.91
C GLY A 73 -1.36 6.00 -8.15
N MET A 74 -1.07 6.78 -9.18
CA MET A 74 -0.33 6.34 -10.36
C MET A 74 1.07 6.95 -10.32
N VAL A 75 2.07 6.12 -10.51
CA VAL A 75 3.46 6.55 -10.54
C VAL A 75 4.09 6.17 -11.87
N HIS A 76 4.75 7.13 -12.48
CA HIS A 76 5.56 6.92 -13.68
C HIS A 76 6.95 7.51 -13.47
N ARG A 77 7.97 6.68 -13.69
CA ARG A 77 9.37 7.08 -13.65
C ARG A 77 10.00 6.77 -14.98
N ALA A 78 10.61 7.77 -15.58
CA ALA A 78 11.41 7.62 -16.79
C ALA A 78 12.75 6.93 -16.47
N LYS A 79 13.56 6.73 -17.50
CA LYS A 79 14.90 6.15 -17.41
C LYS A 79 15.74 6.80 -16.30
N LEU A 80 16.42 5.95 -15.54
CA LEU A 80 17.32 6.33 -14.47
C LEU A 80 18.61 5.50 -14.56
N GLU A 81 19.74 6.12 -14.88
CA GLU A 81 21.03 5.44 -14.96
C GLU A 81 21.71 5.31 -13.60
N LYS A 82 21.49 6.30 -12.73
CA LYS A 82 21.99 6.33 -11.36
C LYS A 82 21.07 7.17 -10.47
N PRO A 83 20.94 6.83 -9.19
CA PRO A 83 20.09 7.59 -8.27
C PRO A 83 20.64 9.00 -8.06
N GLN A 84 19.74 9.93 -7.76
CA GLN A 84 20.12 11.26 -7.31
C GLN A 84 20.72 11.17 -5.89
N PRO A 85 21.63 12.05 -5.52
CA PRO A 85 22.14 12.13 -4.14
C PRO A 85 21.00 12.33 -3.15
N ASN A 86 21.07 11.66 -2.01
CA ASN A 86 20.09 11.76 -0.90
C ASN A 86 18.63 11.48 -1.35
N SER A 87 18.45 10.55 -2.29
CA SER A 87 17.12 10.21 -2.84
C SER A 87 16.50 8.94 -2.25
N VAL A 88 17.11 8.33 -1.24
CA VAL A 88 16.41 7.34 -0.42
C VAL A 88 15.21 8.03 0.22
N ALA A 89 14.03 7.45 0.08
CA ALA A 89 12.83 7.91 0.75
C ALA A 89 12.47 6.95 1.90
N GLU A 90 11.94 7.50 2.97
CA GLU A 90 11.38 6.78 4.09
C GLU A 90 10.14 7.56 4.60
N HIS A 91 9.11 6.87 5.07
CA HIS A 91 7.86 7.43 5.59
C HIS A 91 7.59 6.87 6.98
N ASP A 92 7.35 7.74 7.98
CA ASP A 92 7.18 7.31 9.37
C ASP A 92 5.90 6.52 9.62
N HIS A 93 4.81 6.89 8.93
CA HIS A 93 3.46 6.41 9.21
C HIS A 93 2.81 5.71 8.02
N VAL A 94 3.27 6.01 6.80
CA VAL A 94 2.65 5.53 5.57
C VAL A 94 3.39 4.32 5.04
N SER A 95 2.70 3.19 4.96
CA SER A 95 3.18 2.02 4.22
C SER A 95 2.76 2.10 2.76
N GLU A 96 3.55 1.53 1.86
CA GLU A 96 3.31 1.57 0.42
C GLU A 96 3.27 0.15 -0.17
N VAL A 97 2.37 -0.05 -1.13
CA VAL A 97 2.34 -1.24 -1.98
C VAL A 97 2.47 -0.79 -3.42
N TYR A 98 3.47 -1.30 -4.13
CA TYR A 98 3.60 -1.09 -5.57
C TYR A 98 3.11 -2.33 -6.30
N HIS A 99 2.29 -2.15 -7.31
CA HIS A 99 1.97 -3.16 -8.30
C HIS A 99 2.40 -2.66 -9.68
N VAL A 100 3.42 -3.30 -10.24
CA VAL A 100 4.04 -2.85 -11.49
C VAL A 100 3.13 -3.17 -12.67
N ILE A 101 2.77 -2.14 -13.43
CA ILE A 101 1.91 -2.23 -14.61
C ILE A 101 2.77 -2.41 -15.88
N SER A 102 3.85 -1.65 -16.01
CA SER A 102 4.73 -1.72 -17.17
C SER A 102 6.15 -1.29 -16.83
N GLY A 103 7.11 -1.69 -17.68
CA GLY A 103 8.52 -1.39 -17.50
C GLY A 103 9.19 -2.25 -16.42
N SER A 104 10.39 -1.84 -16.02
CA SER A 104 11.21 -2.54 -15.04
C SER A 104 12.15 -1.59 -14.31
N ALA A 105 12.58 -1.97 -13.12
CA ALA A 105 13.52 -1.18 -12.33
C ALA A 105 14.22 -2.02 -11.27
N THR A 106 15.41 -1.59 -10.87
CA THR A 106 16.09 -2.08 -9.67
C THR A 106 15.74 -1.18 -8.49
N LEU A 107 15.14 -1.76 -7.46
CA LEU A 107 14.77 -1.10 -6.21
C LEU A 107 15.58 -1.68 -5.05
N VAL A 108 16.12 -0.83 -4.18
CA VAL A 108 16.75 -1.25 -2.93
C VAL A 108 15.89 -0.81 -1.76
N THR A 109 15.66 -1.71 -0.80
CA THR A 109 14.89 -1.42 0.42
C THR A 109 15.66 -1.83 1.68
N GLY A 110 15.42 -1.16 2.80
CA GLY A 110 16.00 -1.53 4.09
C GLY A 110 15.82 -0.46 5.16
N PRO A 111 15.91 -0.86 6.45
CA PRO A 111 15.70 0.06 7.58
C PRO A 111 16.94 0.86 7.98
N ASP A 112 18.14 0.45 7.57
CA ASP A 112 19.40 1.06 8.04
C ASP A 112 19.82 2.22 7.11
N LEU A 113 19.31 3.41 7.42
CA LEU A 113 19.51 4.62 6.62
C LEU A 113 20.82 5.32 6.99
N VAL A 114 21.62 5.67 6.00
CA VAL A 114 22.86 6.42 6.15
C VAL A 114 22.62 7.91 5.91
N ASP A 115 23.07 8.76 6.82
CA ASP A 115 22.92 10.22 6.75
C ASP A 115 21.46 10.67 6.54
N ALA A 116 20.53 10.04 7.27
CA ALA A 116 19.12 10.37 7.20
C ALA A 116 18.85 11.81 7.67
N ARG A 117 18.03 12.53 6.90
CA ARG A 117 17.61 13.90 7.18
C ARG A 117 16.11 14.01 7.11
N ARG A 118 15.49 14.50 8.17
CA ARG A 118 14.05 14.75 8.24
C ARG A 118 13.62 15.73 7.16
N ARG A 119 12.52 15.41 6.47
CA ARG A 119 11.88 16.39 5.58
C ARG A 119 11.16 17.45 6.41
N PRO A 120 11.27 18.75 6.04
CA PRO A 120 10.54 19.81 6.73
C PRO A 120 9.02 19.61 6.59
N ALA A 121 8.26 19.97 7.62
CA ALA A 121 6.79 19.87 7.60
C ALA A 121 6.13 20.73 6.49
N THR A 122 6.84 21.73 5.97
CA THR A 122 6.39 22.56 4.83
C THR A 122 6.58 21.91 3.47
N ASN A 123 7.29 20.76 3.39
CA ASN A 123 7.50 20.05 2.14
C ASN A 123 6.16 19.50 1.60
N GLU A 124 5.88 19.70 0.31
CA GLU A 124 4.61 19.26 -0.31
C GLU A 124 4.41 17.75 -0.24
N ASN A 125 5.47 16.95 -0.44
CA ASN A 125 5.35 15.50 -0.32
C ASN A 125 4.98 15.07 1.10
N VAL A 126 5.47 15.79 2.13
CA VAL A 126 5.07 15.56 3.53
C VAL A 126 3.61 15.88 3.73
N ARG A 127 3.17 17.03 3.21
CA ARG A 127 1.81 17.54 3.45
C ARG A 127 0.73 16.82 2.66
N LEU A 128 1.02 16.38 1.43
CA LEU A 128 0.00 15.98 0.46
C LEU A 128 0.11 14.55 -0.03
N LEU A 129 1.26 13.87 0.18
CA LEU A 129 1.50 12.55 -0.38
C LEU A 129 1.88 11.49 0.67
N ASN A 130 2.99 11.69 1.37
CA ASN A 130 3.67 10.61 2.07
C ASN A 130 3.73 10.80 3.60
N GLY A 131 3.26 11.95 4.10
CA GLY A 131 3.38 12.28 5.51
C GLY A 131 4.82 12.54 5.97
N PRO A 132 5.03 12.65 7.29
CA PRO A 132 6.36 12.80 7.87
C PRO A 132 7.30 11.67 7.46
N GLY A 133 8.59 11.98 7.38
CA GLY A 133 9.61 10.99 7.00
C GLY A 133 10.96 11.64 6.75
N ALA A 134 11.89 10.86 6.22
CA ALA A 134 13.26 11.28 5.95
C ALA A 134 13.68 11.01 4.49
N ASN A 135 14.73 11.72 4.08
CA ASN A 135 15.56 11.32 2.95
C ASN A 135 16.92 10.89 3.49
N ALA A 136 17.60 9.97 2.79
CA ALA A 136 18.93 9.51 3.19
C ALA A 136 19.87 9.38 1.99
N ALA A 137 21.17 9.32 2.27
CA ALA A 137 22.20 9.17 1.24
C ALA A 137 22.20 7.76 0.66
N SER A 138 22.03 6.74 1.49
CA SER A 138 22.02 5.34 1.09
C SER A 138 21.32 4.46 2.13
N ILE A 139 21.17 3.18 1.78
CA ILE A 139 20.66 2.13 2.68
C ILE A 139 21.81 1.13 2.90
N ARG A 140 22.23 0.95 4.17
CA ARG A 140 23.22 -0.05 4.53
C ARG A 140 22.55 -1.43 4.61
N ASN A 141 23.20 -2.46 4.08
CA ASN A 141 22.69 -3.82 4.06
C ASN A 141 21.28 -3.93 3.43
N GLY A 142 20.98 -3.06 2.45
CA GLY A 142 19.70 -3.07 1.75
C GLY A 142 19.51 -4.33 0.90
N VAL A 143 18.25 -4.72 0.74
CA VAL A 143 17.83 -5.81 -0.14
C VAL A 143 17.51 -5.25 -1.52
N THR A 144 18.10 -5.84 -2.55
CA THR A 144 17.86 -5.45 -3.95
C THR A 144 16.72 -6.28 -4.54
N HIS A 145 15.81 -5.61 -5.24
CA HIS A 145 14.67 -6.20 -5.93
C HIS A 145 14.69 -5.78 -7.42
N GLU A 146 14.63 -6.77 -8.31
CA GLU A 146 14.48 -6.55 -9.75
C GLU A 146 12.99 -6.61 -10.09
N LEU A 147 12.37 -5.44 -10.21
CA LEU A 147 10.93 -5.31 -10.46
C LEU A 147 10.63 -5.30 -11.95
N LYS A 148 9.58 -6.00 -12.36
CA LYS A 148 9.03 -6.02 -13.71
C LYS A 148 7.52 -6.04 -13.71
N ALA A 149 6.89 -5.84 -14.84
CA ALA A 149 5.44 -5.87 -15.00
C ALA A 149 4.81 -7.13 -14.39
N GLY A 150 3.77 -6.94 -13.58
CA GLY A 150 3.06 -7.96 -12.80
C GLY A 150 3.59 -8.16 -11.38
N ASP A 151 4.79 -7.70 -11.05
CA ASP A 151 5.33 -7.83 -9.69
C ASP A 151 4.62 -6.88 -8.70
N ALA A 152 4.62 -7.29 -7.44
CA ALA A 152 4.19 -6.44 -6.34
C ALA A 152 5.22 -6.43 -5.21
N ILE A 153 5.37 -5.29 -4.55
CA ILE A 153 6.20 -5.15 -3.35
C ILE A 153 5.45 -4.35 -2.28
N ILE A 154 5.59 -4.78 -1.03
CA ILE A 154 5.05 -4.09 0.15
C ILE A 154 6.24 -3.45 0.88
N ILE A 155 6.17 -2.16 1.11
CA ILE A 155 7.18 -1.37 1.83
C ILE A 155 6.53 -0.84 3.11
N PRO A 156 6.84 -1.43 4.27
CA PRO A 156 6.32 -0.94 5.55
C PRO A 156 6.79 0.48 5.87
N ALA A 157 5.99 1.22 6.63
CA ALA A 157 6.40 2.47 7.25
C ALA A 157 7.74 2.28 8.01
N GLY A 158 8.62 3.27 7.96
CA GLY A 158 9.96 3.20 8.53
C GLY A 158 10.99 2.47 7.64
N THR A 159 10.59 1.93 6.49
CA THR A 159 11.52 1.25 5.58
C THR A 159 11.98 2.19 4.48
N GLY A 160 13.28 2.44 4.41
CA GLY A 160 13.89 3.19 3.31
C GLY A 160 13.79 2.45 1.99
N HIS A 161 13.60 3.21 0.90
CA HIS A 161 13.51 2.65 -0.43
C HIS A 161 14.09 3.60 -1.48
N LEU A 162 14.73 3.02 -2.51
CA LEU A 162 15.46 3.76 -3.53
C LEU A 162 15.48 3.01 -4.84
N PHE A 163 14.99 3.63 -5.92
CA PHE A 163 15.27 3.15 -7.27
C PHE A 163 16.71 3.47 -7.63
N THR A 164 17.50 2.43 -7.93
CA THR A 164 18.91 2.58 -8.28
C THR A 164 19.12 2.57 -9.79
N LYS A 165 18.23 1.91 -10.54
CA LYS A 165 18.28 1.84 -12.01
C LYS A 165 16.88 1.68 -12.60
N ILE A 166 16.63 2.31 -13.74
CA ILE A 166 15.46 2.14 -14.59
C ILE A 166 15.96 2.18 -16.03
N ASP A 167 15.86 1.08 -16.77
CA ASP A 167 16.44 0.99 -18.12
C ASP A 167 15.71 1.85 -19.14
N ASP A 168 14.39 1.91 -19.08
CA ASP A 168 13.52 2.72 -19.94
C ASP A 168 12.52 3.50 -19.09
N HIS A 169 11.57 2.80 -18.50
CA HIS A 169 10.59 3.36 -17.58
C HIS A 169 10.11 2.30 -16.59
N ILE A 170 9.42 2.75 -15.54
CA ILE A 170 8.55 1.92 -14.71
C ILE A 170 7.27 2.68 -14.40
N THR A 171 6.12 2.03 -14.60
CA THR A 171 4.80 2.52 -14.24
C THR A 171 4.17 1.54 -13.27
N TYR A 172 3.67 2.03 -12.15
CA TYR A 172 3.05 1.19 -11.13
C TYR A 172 1.86 1.87 -10.45
N LEU A 173 0.91 1.04 -10.04
CA LEU A 173 -0.12 1.44 -9.09
C LEU A 173 0.52 1.52 -7.71
N MET A 174 0.34 2.67 -7.06
CA MET A 174 0.77 2.93 -5.69
C MET A 174 -0.44 2.84 -4.77
N ILE A 175 -0.39 1.97 -3.78
CA ILE A 175 -1.38 1.94 -2.70
C ILE A 175 -0.68 2.38 -1.43
N ARG A 176 -1.18 3.44 -0.80
CA ARG A 176 -0.71 3.95 0.48
C ARG A 176 -1.67 3.58 1.59
N ILE A 177 -1.12 3.16 2.71
CA ILE A 177 -1.87 2.78 3.91
C ILE A 177 -1.38 3.67 5.04
N ASP A 178 -2.29 4.50 5.57
CA ASP A 178 -2.03 5.49 6.62
C ASP A 178 -2.95 5.20 7.83
N PRO A 179 -2.50 4.36 8.78
CA PRO A 179 -3.30 4.01 9.95
C PRO A 179 -3.53 5.20 10.89
N ASP A 180 -2.62 6.17 10.91
CA ASP A 180 -2.68 7.34 11.78
C ASP A 180 -3.38 8.54 11.12
N LYS A 181 -3.74 8.42 9.82
CA LYS A 181 -4.42 9.45 9.03
C LYS A 181 -3.68 10.79 9.04
N VAL A 182 -2.36 10.73 8.93
CA VAL A 182 -1.50 11.92 8.96
C VAL A 182 -1.51 12.71 7.65
N VAL A 183 -2.03 12.12 6.55
CA VAL A 183 -2.07 12.78 5.23
C VAL A 183 -3.50 13.07 4.80
N PRO A 184 -3.85 14.33 4.52
CA PRO A 184 -5.18 14.72 4.02
C PRO A 184 -5.28 14.47 2.50
N TRP A 185 -5.33 13.23 2.09
CA TRP A 185 -5.43 12.86 0.67
C TRP A 185 -6.76 13.27 0.04
N LYS A 186 -6.75 13.46 -1.29
CA LYS A 186 -7.96 13.74 -2.05
C LYS A 186 -8.97 12.59 -1.97
N ASP A 187 -10.20 12.91 -1.64
CA ASP A 187 -11.36 12.03 -1.76
C ASP A 187 -11.86 11.93 -3.22
N GLU A 188 -12.99 11.28 -3.43
CA GLU A 188 -13.57 11.12 -4.78
C GLU A 188 -13.99 12.45 -5.40
N ALA A 189 -14.59 13.36 -4.63
CA ALA A 189 -15.05 14.64 -5.14
C ALA A 189 -13.89 15.53 -5.57
N ALA A 190 -12.85 15.64 -4.74
CA ALA A 190 -11.63 16.36 -5.05
C ALA A 190 -10.88 15.74 -6.24
N SER A 191 -10.89 14.41 -6.38
CA SER A 191 -10.29 13.70 -7.51
C SER A 191 -10.98 14.03 -8.84
N LYS A 192 -12.30 14.00 -8.87
CA LYS A 192 -13.09 14.38 -10.07
C LYS A 192 -12.88 15.84 -10.45
N THR A 193 -12.86 16.72 -9.45
CA THR A 193 -12.57 18.16 -9.66
C THR A 193 -11.18 18.35 -10.25
N TYR A 194 -10.17 17.64 -9.74
CA TYR A 194 -8.81 17.73 -10.28
C TYR A 194 -8.73 17.31 -11.75
N LEU A 195 -9.41 16.25 -12.17
CA LEU A 195 -9.41 15.81 -13.56
C LEU A 195 -10.17 16.76 -14.49
N SER A 196 -11.20 17.45 -14.00
CA SER A 196 -11.97 18.41 -14.81
C SER A 196 -11.27 19.73 -15.04
N GLN A 197 -10.26 20.07 -14.23
CA GLN A 197 -9.43 21.27 -14.42
C GLN A 197 -8.39 21.01 -15.52
N GLN A 198 -8.62 21.57 -16.70
CA GLN A 198 -7.68 21.51 -17.82
C GLN A 198 -6.61 22.62 -17.72
#